data_54750e72b7d49dfb6e98818889c97da0
#
_entry.id   54750e72b7d49dfb6e98818889c97da0
#
_cell.length_a   1.000
_cell.length_b   1.000
_cell.length_c   1.000
_cell.angle_alpha   90.00
_cell.angle_beta   90.00
_cell.angle_gamma   90.00
#
_symmetry.space_group_name_H-M   'P 1'
#
loop_
_entity.id
_entity.type
_entity.pdbx_description
1 polymer ?
#
loop_
_entity_poly.entity_id
_entity_poly.type
_entity_poly.pdbx_seq_one_letter_code
_entity_poly.pdbx_strand_id
1 'polypeptide(L)'
;MQWAVADRLPSQVKAMIPVVTESALTLDFLREDAFELETPFGWGVMLAGQERRAALLRQMLAARKTHRAQFTLPLNRADVAATGRRSPYIQDILVHSADAAHWADVDHRARVAGVTVPVSSVGGWYDLFLPGQLRDYRALRAAGREARLTVGPWTHVAPGVLSEAAAQTLGFGLAHARGEQPPVREPVRLYVMGEEAWRDVESWPPPGYDPRLFHLRPGGALSPDEPGESAPDGYRYDPADPTPAVGGVRFAGNAAGRKDNARLEARPDVLTYTAPALDADVEVIGEVSAEIWFRSSLPYADVFVRLCDVDPKGRSTNLCDGLISLTGADETSCAKVRLWPTAHRFKRGHRIRVQVSSGAFPRYARNPGTGEPRATATTLRAADQQVFHDPTHPSAVILPVRRPD
;
A
#
# COMPACT_ATOMS: atom_id res chain seq x y z
N MET A 1 -12.61 1.66 15.98
CA MET A 1 -13.14 1.94 17.34
C MET A 1 -12.36 1.26 18.48
N GLN A 2 -11.86 0.01 18.33
CA GLN A 2 -11.10 -0.65 19.41
C GLN A 2 -9.89 0.19 19.86
N TRP A 3 -9.11 0.74 18.95
CA TRP A 3 -7.94 1.57 19.25
C TRP A 3 -8.27 2.88 19.99
N ALA A 4 -9.46 3.44 19.78
CA ALA A 4 -9.88 4.68 20.44
C ALA A 4 -10.04 4.55 21.95
N VAL A 5 -10.21 3.32 22.46
CA VAL A 5 -10.41 3.01 23.89
C VAL A 5 -9.40 2.01 24.42
N ALA A 6 -8.37 1.69 23.63
CA ALA A 6 -7.47 0.56 23.90
C ALA A 6 -6.64 0.72 25.19
N ASP A 7 -6.35 1.94 25.60
CA ASP A 7 -5.62 2.30 26.82
C ASP A 7 -6.49 2.37 28.10
N ARG A 8 -7.81 2.19 27.98
CA ARG A 8 -8.79 2.30 29.09
C ARG A 8 -9.88 1.24 29.02
N LEU A 9 -9.47 0.02 28.69
CA LEU A 9 -10.39 -1.11 28.62
C LEU A 9 -10.90 -1.48 30.02
N PRO A 10 -12.20 -1.76 30.17
CA PRO A 10 -12.74 -2.29 31.42
C PRO A 10 -12.19 -3.70 31.69
N SER A 11 -12.14 -4.10 32.98
CA SER A 11 -11.56 -5.39 33.41
C SER A 11 -12.24 -6.64 32.84
N GLN A 12 -13.45 -6.47 32.28
CA GLN A 12 -14.18 -7.55 31.60
C GLN A 12 -13.59 -7.90 30.22
N VAL A 13 -12.87 -6.95 29.57
CA VAL A 13 -12.17 -7.22 28.32
C VAL A 13 -10.91 -8.02 28.63
N LYS A 14 -10.80 -9.23 28.09
CA LYS A 14 -9.70 -10.15 28.37
C LYS A 14 -8.70 -10.28 27.22
N ALA A 15 -9.09 -9.91 26.00
CA ALA A 15 -8.23 -9.90 24.81
C ALA A 15 -8.80 -8.93 23.76
N MET A 16 -7.96 -8.52 22.80
CA MET A 16 -8.35 -7.78 21.60
C MET A 16 -7.97 -8.58 20.35
N ILE A 17 -8.87 -8.64 19.37
CA ILE A 17 -8.59 -9.21 18.05
C ILE A 17 -8.87 -8.12 16.99
N PRO A 18 -7.91 -7.21 16.74
CA PRO A 18 -8.01 -6.22 15.67
C PRO A 18 -7.89 -6.89 14.31
N VAL A 19 -8.90 -6.71 13.47
CA VAL A 19 -8.98 -7.34 12.15
C VAL A 19 -8.99 -6.24 11.09
N VAL A 20 -8.03 -6.26 10.16
CA VAL A 20 -7.88 -5.31 9.06
C VAL A 20 -8.13 -3.86 9.50
N THR A 21 -7.40 -3.42 10.51
CA THR A 21 -7.54 -2.08 11.13
C THR A 21 -6.22 -1.61 11.73
N GLU A 22 -6.11 -0.32 11.91
CA GLU A 22 -4.95 0.35 12.53
C GLU A 22 -5.35 1.47 13.48
N SER A 23 -4.39 1.97 14.24
CA SER A 23 -4.60 3.02 15.25
C SER A 23 -4.67 4.44 14.68
N ALA A 24 -4.30 4.66 13.43
CA ALA A 24 -4.27 5.99 12.79
C ALA A 24 -5.01 6.00 11.45
N LEU A 25 -6.21 5.48 11.43
CA LEU A 25 -7.03 5.08 10.28
C LEU A 25 -7.11 6.10 9.12
N THR A 26 -7.03 7.39 9.41
CA THR A 26 -7.20 8.45 8.41
C THR A 26 -5.85 8.95 7.89
N LEU A 27 -4.83 9.01 8.74
CA LEU A 27 -3.56 9.65 8.44
C LEU A 27 -2.73 8.93 7.37
N ASP A 28 -2.82 7.60 7.32
CA ASP A 28 -2.05 6.82 6.35
C ASP A 28 -2.59 6.93 4.92
N PHE A 29 -3.86 7.35 4.72
CA PHE A 29 -4.45 7.66 3.41
C PHE A 29 -4.23 9.10 2.97
N LEU A 30 -4.11 10.02 3.93
CA LEU A 30 -4.10 11.46 3.68
C LEU A 30 -2.71 12.06 3.76
N ARG A 31 -1.68 11.29 3.45
CA ARG A 31 -0.32 11.78 3.43
C ARG A 31 -0.15 12.87 2.36
N GLU A 32 0.56 13.93 2.71
CA GLU A 32 0.89 15.01 1.79
C GLU A 32 1.66 14.49 0.57
N ASP A 33 2.58 13.54 0.83
CA ASP A 33 3.48 12.93 -0.14
C ASP A 33 2.85 11.73 -0.91
N ALA A 34 1.61 11.32 -0.60
CA ALA A 34 0.94 10.20 -1.28
C ALA A 34 -0.56 10.16 -0.97
N PHE A 35 -1.33 11.09 -1.55
CA PHE A 35 -2.77 11.16 -1.29
C PHE A 35 -3.54 10.02 -1.97
N GLU A 36 -4.03 9.07 -1.17
CA GLU A 36 -4.92 8.01 -1.64
C GLU A 36 -6.34 8.54 -1.83
N LEU A 37 -6.87 8.45 -3.05
CA LEU A 37 -8.21 8.92 -3.39
C LEU A 37 -9.27 7.83 -3.26
N GLU A 38 -8.98 6.63 -3.79
CA GLU A 38 -10.01 5.59 -3.97
C GLU A 38 -10.66 5.16 -2.65
N THR A 39 -9.85 4.94 -1.62
CA THR A 39 -10.31 4.41 -0.33
C THR A 39 -11.21 5.40 0.40
N PRO A 40 -10.77 6.62 0.74
CA PRO A 40 -11.61 7.56 1.45
C PRO A 40 -12.81 8.04 0.63
N PHE A 41 -12.65 8.21 -0.69
CA PHE A 41 -13.75 8.59 -1.57
C PHE A 41 -14.79 7.49 -1.68
N GLY A 42 -14.36 6.24 -1.90
CA GLY A 42 -15.25 5.07 -1.97
C GLY A 42 -16.02 4.85 -0.68
N TRP A 43 -15.35 4.99 0.47
CA TRP A 43 -15.96 4.93 1.79
C TRP A 43 -17.02 6.04 1.97
N GLY A 44 -16.70 7.28 1.64
CA GLY A 44 -17.63 8.41 1.72
C GLY A 44 -18.88 8.24 0.83
N VAL A 45 -18.73 7.68 -0.37
CA VAL A 45 -19.87 7.34 -1.25
C VAL A 45 -20.71 6.22 -0.65
N MET A 46 -20.10 5.22 -0.03
CA MET A 46 -20.79 4.14 0.67
C MET A 46 -21.59 4.67 1.86
N LEU A 47 -21.00 5.51 2.71
CA LEU A 47 -21.69 6.15 3.84
C LEU A 47 -22.91 6.97 3.37
N ALA A 48 -22.77 7.74 2.29
CA ALA A 48 -23.86 8.52 1.72
C ALA A 48 -25.04 7.66 1.21
N GLY A 49 -24.82 6.35 0.98
CA GLY A 49 -25.82 5.40 0.54
C GLY A 49 -26.48 4.54 1.61
N GLN A 50 -25.92 4.47 2.83
CA GLN A 50 -26.31 3.49 3.86
C GLN A 50 -27.76 3.58 4.31
N GLU A 51 -28.34 4.78 4.38
CA GLU A 51 -29.73 4.99 4.84
C GLU A 51 -30.79 4.71 3.75
N ARG A 52 -30.39 4.34 2.55
CA ARG A 52 -31.32 4.13 1.44
C ARG A 52 -31.75 2.67 1.33
N ARG A 53 -33.05 2.42 1.11
CA ARG A 53 -33.57 1.07 0.81
C ARG A 53 -32.84 0.48 -0.42
N ALA A 54 -32.52 -0.82 -0.37
CA ALA A 54 -31.76 -1.55 -1.38
C ALA A 54 -30.32 -1.03 -1.57
N ALA A 55 -29.65 -0.67 -0.49
CA ALA A 55 -28.27 -0.12 -0.47
C ALA A 55 -27.29 -1.05 -1.25
N LEU A 56 -27.33 -2.36 -1.03
CA LEU A 56 -26.39 -3.32 -1.65
C LEU A 56 -26.49 -3.36 -3.18
N LEU A 57 -27.71 -3.43 -3.74
CA LEU A 57 -27.90 -3.45 -5.19
C LEU A 57 -27.48 -2.13 -5.84
N ARG A 58 -27.80 -1.01 -5.17
CA ARG A 58 -27.38 0.33 -5.62
C ARG A 58 -25.87 0.51 -5.54
N GLN A 59 -25.22 -0.06 -4.54
CA GLN A 59 -23.76 -0.02 -4.39
C GLN A 59 -23.05 -0.73 -5.53
N MET A 60 -23.55 -1.90 -5.95
CA MET A 60 -23.03 -2.62 -7.13
C MET A 60 -23.19 -1.80 -8.43
N LEU A 61 -24.33 -1.14 -8.63
CA LEU A 61 -24.59 -0.28 -9.78
C LEU A 61 -23.82 1.05 -9.71
N ALA A 62 -23.53 1.54 -8.51
CA ALA A 62 -22.83 2.79 -8.28
C ALA A 62 -21.32 2.71 -8.59
N ALA A 63 -20.70 1.52 -8.62
CA ALA A 63 -19.26 1.38 -8.76
C ALA A 63 -18.69 2.11 -10.01
N ARG A 64 -19.38 1.96 -11.17
CA ARG A 64 -18.99 2.66 -12.40
C ARG A 64 -19.16 4.17 -12.29
N LYS A 65 -20.22 4.63 -11.63
CA LYS A 65 -20.49 6.06 -11.41
C LYS A 65 -19.48 6.66 -10.45
N THR A 66 -19.14 5.95 -9.37
CA THR A 66 -18.10 6.32 -8.41
C THR A 66 -16.75 6.44 -9.11
N HIS A 67 -16.38 5.44 -9.91
CA HIS A 67 -15.12 5.49 -10.67
C HIS A 67 -15.07 6.70 -11.63
N ARG A 68 -16.13 6.96 -12.39
CA ARG A 68 -16.22 8.13 -13.27
C ARG A 68 -16.15 9.45 -12.51
N ALA A 69 -16.77 9.52 -11.33
CA ALA A 69 -16.78 10.73 -10.51
C ALA A 69 -15.38 11.12 -10.03
N GLN A 70 -14.47 10.15 -9.85
CA GLN A 70 -13.09 10.42 -9.47
C GLN A 70 -12.29 11.19 -10.55
N PHE A 71 -12.76 11.21 -11.81
CA PHE A 71 -12.19 12.03 -12.88
C PHE A 71 -12.69 13.48 -12.88
N THR A 72 -13.68 13.82 -12.03
CA THR A 72 -14.27 15.18 -12.00
C THR A 72 -13.22 16.22 -11.61
N LEU A 73 -13.26 17.37 -12.31
CA LEU A 73 -12.47 18.54 -11.99
C LEU A 73 -13.42 19.75 -11.74
N PRO A 74 -13.18 20.53 -10.71
CA PRO A 74 -12.29 20.24 -9.59
C PRO A 74 -12.78 19.04 -8.77
N LEU A 75 -11.82 18.34 -8.12
CA LEU A 75 -12.10 17.08 -7.39
C LEU A 75 -13.13 17.25 -6.25
N ASN A 76 -13.22 18.44 -5.68
CA ASN A 76 -14.23 18.78 -4.65
C ASN A 76 -15.69 18.78 -5.15
N ARG A 77 -15.93 18.50 -6.44
CA ARG A 77 -17.27 18.25 -7.02
C ARG A 77 -17.56 16.79 -7.27
N ALA A 78 -16.57 15.91 -7.03
CA ALA A 78 -16.69 14.49 -7.32
C ALA A 78 -17.77 13.79 -6.48
N ASP A 79 -17.99 14.22 -5.25
CA ASP A 79 -19.04 13.69 -4.37
C ASP A 79 -20.45 13.94 -4.94
N VAL A 80 -20.71 15.16 -5.45
CA VAL A 80 -21.97 15.50 -6.12
C VAL A 80 -22.13 14.68 -7.41
N ALA A 81 -21.04 14.53 -8.19
CA ALA A 81 -21.06 13.70 -9.39
C ALA A 81 -21.38 12.21 -9.08
N ALA A 82 -20.87 11.68 -7.96
CA ALA A 82 -21.11 10.30 -7.53
C ALA A 82 -22.50 10.10 -6.91
N THR A 83 -22.91 10.98 -5.98
CA THR A 83 -24.05 10.76 -5.07
C THR A 83 -25.26 11.65 -5.34
N GLY A 84 -25.08 12.74 -6.10
CA GLY A 84 -26.07 13.80 -6.32
C GLY A 84 -26.15 14.84 -5.19
N ARG A 85 -25.31 14.74 -4.16
CA ARG A 85 -25.26 15.67 -3.02
C ARG A 85 -23.84 15.83 -2.48
N ARG A 86 -23.58 16.93 -1.79
CA ARG A 86 -22.34 17.12 -1.05
C ARG A 86 -22.24 16.14 0.11
N SER A 87 -21.05 15.58 0.31
CA SER A 87 -20.69 14.72 1.42
C SER A 87 -19.77 15.51 2.37
N PRO A 88 -20.19 15.83 3.61
CA PRO A 88 -19.31 16.52 4.57
C PRO A 88 -18.00 15.76 4.77
N TYR A 89 -18.04 14.44 4.87
CA TYR A 89 -16.86 13.59 5.03
C TYR A 89 -15.88 13.72 3.86
N ILE A 90 -16.36 13.66 2.59
CA ILE A 90 -15.47 13.79 1.42
C ILE A 90 -14.89 15.21 1.34
N GLN A 91 -15.69 16.24 1.62
CA GLN A 91 -15.21 17.63 1.61
C GLN A 91 -14.14 17.84 2.69
N ASP A 92 -14.36 17.31 3.88
CA ASP A 92 -13.42 17.40 5.02
C ASP A 92 -12.06 16.78 4.68
N ILE A 93 -12.05 15.57 4.13
CA ILE A 93 -10.84 14.90 3.66
C ILE A 93 -10.09 15.72 2.61
N LEU A 94 -10.80 16.29 1.63
CA LEU A 94 -10.17 17.04 0.55
C LEU A 94 -9.58 18.38 1.01
N VAL A 95 -10.19 19.01 2.01
CA VAL A 95 -9.73 20.30 2.56
C VAL A 95 -8.56 20.11 3.54
N HIS A 96 -8.63 19.07 4.39
CA HIS A 96 -7.69 18.84 5.49
C HIS A 96 -6.75 17.66 5.26
N SER A 97 -6.52 17.25 4.00
CA SER A 97 -5.72 16.07 3.68
C SER A 97 -4.30 16.07 4.28
N ALA A 98 -3.67 17.23 4.42
CA ALA A 98 -2.33 17.38 5.01
C ALA A 98 -2.35 17.95 6.44
N ASP A 99 -3.53 18.20 7.01
CA ASP A 99 -3.66 18.84 8.33
C ASP A 99 -3.68 17.79 9.46
N ALA A 100 -2.50 17.43 9.95
CA ALA A 100 -2.36 16.48 11.05
C ALA A 100 -3.05 16.96 12.36
N ALA A 101 -3.15 18.26 12.58
CA ALA A 101 -3.82 18.81 13.76
C ALA A 101 -5.34 18.59 13.70
N HIS A 102 -5.94 18.73 12.52
CA HIS A 102 -7.35 18.44 12.28
C HIS A 102 -7.70 16.97 12.60
N TRP A 103 -6.79 16.04 12.29
CA TRP A 103 -6.99 14.60 12.49
C TRP A 103 -6.48 14.07 13.83
N ALA A 104 -6.01 14.94 14.75
CA ALA A 104 -5.41 14.51 16.02
C ALA A 104 -6.37 13.67 16.89
N ASP A 105 -7.67 13.94 16.86
CA ASP A 105 -8.66 13.22 17.65
C ASP A 105 -8.89 11.77 17.18
N VAL A 106 -8.53 11.44 15.94
CA VAL A 106 -8.63 10.08 15.37
C VAL A 106 -7.27 9.38 15.27
N ASP A 107 -6.20 10.03 15.70
CA ASP A 107 -4.88 9.44 15.86
C ASP A 107 -4.74 8.79 17.24
N HIS A 108 -4.83 7.47 17.26
CA HIS A 108 -4.73 6.70 18.50
C HIS A 108 -3.37 6.00 18.66
N ARG A 109 -2.35 6.34 17.87
CA ARG A 109 -1.00 5.72 17.92
C ARG A 109 -0.38 5.75 19.30
N ALA A 110 -0.50 6.87 20.00
CA ALA A 110 0.02 7.03 21.37
C ALA A 110 -0.65 6.09 22.40
N ARG A 111 -1.85 5.58 22.13
CA ARG A 111 -2.59 4.68 23.03
C ARG A 111 -2.18 3.22 22.91
N VAL A 112 -1.53 2.83 21.79
CA VAL A 112 -1.20 1.43 21.49
C VAL A 112 -0.30 0.83 22.56
N ALA A 113 0.74 1.53 22.99
CA ALA A 113 1.64 1.07 24.06
C ALA A 113 0.94 0.93 25.43
N GLY A 114 -0.16 1.64 25.64
CA GLY A 114 -0.97 1.58 26.87
C GLY A 114 -1.93 0.39 26.97
N VAL A 115 -2.07 -0.40 25.92
CA VAL A 115 -2.92 -1.60 25.92
C VAL A 115 -2.41 -2.61 26.95
N THR A 116 -3.29 -3.07 27.84
CA THR A 116 -2.95 -3.99 28.95
C THR A 116 -3.40 -5.42 28.74
N VAL A 117 -4.27 -5.66 27.76
CA VAL A 117 -4.78 -6.99 27.44
C VAL A 117 -4.00 -7.62 26.27
N PRO A 118 -3.94 -8.96 26.18
CA PRO A 118 -3.37 -9.65 25.03
C PRO A 118 -4.02 -9.25 23.70
N VAL A 119 -3.23 -9.12 22.64
CA VAL A 119 -3.69 -8.68 21.30
C VAL A 119 -3.33 -9.71 20.24
N SER A 120 -4.29 -10.10 19.39
CA SER A 120 -4.04 -10.93 18.19
C SER A 120 -4.55 -10.23 16.95
N SER A 121 -3.65 -9.59 16.19
CA SER A 121 -3.97 -8.83 14.97
C SER A 121 -4.06 -9.74 13.75
N VAL A 122 -5.06 -9.52 12.89
CA VAL A 122 -5.26 -10.23 11.62
C VAL A 122 -5.29 -9.24 10.47
N GLY A 123 -4.39 -9.38 9.51
CA GLY A 123 -4.25 -8.53 8.33
C GLY A 123 -3.98 -9.30 7.05
N GLY A 124 -3.82 -8.58 5.96
CA GLY A 124 -3.53 -9.15 4.64
C GLY A 124 -2.48 -8.35 3.87
N TRP A 125 -1.70 -9.02 3.01
CA TRP A 125 -0.65 -8.37 2.20
C TRP A 125 -1.21 -7.29 1.26
N TYR A 126 -2.49 -7.36 0.91
CA TYR A 126 -3.20 -6.39 0.08
C TYR A 126 -4.27 -5.64 0.85
N ASP A 127 -4.13 -5.57 2.18
CA ASP A 127 -5.05 -4.83 3.04
C ASP A 127 -4.69 -3.34 3.12
N LEU A 128 -5.73 -2.51 3.19
CA LEU A 128 -5.63 -1.05 3.24
C LEU A 128 -4.85 -0.53 4.46
N PHE A 129 -4.85 -1.29 5.56
CA PHE A 129 -4.32 -0.86 6.86
C PHE A 129 -3.04 -1.60 7.26
N LEU A 130 -2.47 -2.42 6.36
CA LEU A 130 -1.32 -3.25 6.70
C LEU A 130 -0.14 -2.48 7.29
N PRO A 131 0.34 -1.35 6.71
CA PRO A 131 1.48 -0.63 7.27
C PRO A 131 1.26 -0.16 8.70
N GLY A 132 0.07 0.41 8.97
CA GLY A 132 -0.33 0.84 10.30
C GLY A 132 -0.50 -0.32 11.27
N GLN A 133 -1.08 -1.43 10.84
CA GLN A 133 -1.23 -2.63 11.65
C GLN A 133 0.13 -3.23 12.06
N LEU A 134 1.11 -3.25 11.15
CA LEU A 134 2.49 -3.69 11.44
C LEU A 134 3.19 -2.72 12.40
N ARG A 135 2.98 -1.42 12.25
CA ARG A 135 3.45 -0.39 13.19
C ARG A 135 2.87 -0.62 14.59
N ASP A 136 1.56 -0.84 14.68
CA ASP A 136 0.85 -1.05 15.94
C ASP A 136 1.32 -2.35 16.63
N TYR A 137 1.53 -3.44 15.87
CA TYR A 137 2.12 -4.67 16.38
C TYR A 137 3.51 -4.43 16.97
N ARG A 138 4.39 -3.71 16.24
CA ARG A 138 5.75 -3.37 16.74
C ARG A 138 5.69 -2.55 18.02
N ALA A 139 4.77 -1.57 18.11
CA ALA A 139 4.59 -0.74 19.28
C ALA A 139 4.15 -1.56 20.52
N LEU A 140 3.22 -2.51 20.34
CA LEU A 140 2.81 -3.45 21.39
C LEU A 140 3.99 -4.29 21.88
N ARG A 141 4.75 -4.87 20.97
CA ARG A 141 5.91 -5.71 21.31
C ARG A 141 7.01 -4.91 22.02
N ALA A 142 7.31 -3.70 21.55
CA ALA A 142 8.27 -2.80 22.17
C ALA A 142 7.86 -2.38 23.60
N ALA A 143 6.55 -2.29 23.87
CA ALA A 143 5.99 -2.05 25.20
C ALA A 143 5.90 -3.32 26.08
N GLY A 144 6.45 -4.45 25.64
CA GLY A 144 6.44 -5.71 26.38
C GLY A 144 5.06 -6.38 26.47
N ARG A 145 4.14 -6.04 25.54
CA ARG A 145 2.79 -6.60 25.55
C ARG A 145 2.74 -7.97 24.87
N GLU A 146 1.84 -8.85 25.34
CA GLU A 146 1.53 -10.08 24.62
C GLU A 146 0.78 -9.71 23.33
N ALA A 147 1.48 -9.84 22.20
CA ALA A 147 0.92 -9.49 20.90
C ALA A 147 1.26 -10.55 19.86
N ARG A 148 0.23 -10.98 19.12
CA ARG A 148 0.32 -11.88 17.97
C ARG A 148 -0.09 -11.15 16.70
N LEU A 149 0.48 -11.55 15.58
CA LEU A 149 0.19 -11.03 14.24
C LEU A 149 -0.02 -12.19 13.28
N THR A 150 -1.06 -12.12 12.47
CA THR A 150 -1.29 -13.03 11.34
C THR A 150 -1.50 -12.22 10.08
N VAL A 151 -0.68 -12.43 9.04
CA VAL A 151 -0.81 -11.74 7.74
C VAL A 151 -0.95 -12.78 6.63
N GLY A 152 -2.14 -12.80 6.00
CA GLY A 152 -2.44 -13.71 4.91
C GLY A 152 -2.40 -13.06 3.52
N PRO A 153 -2.64 -13.83 2.44
CA PRO A 153 -2.64 -13.34 1.06
C PRO A 153 -3.93 -12.58 0.71
N TRP A 154 -4.46 -11.82 1.66
CA TRP A 154 -5.81 -11.27 1.62
C TRP A 154 -5.83 -9.80 1.24
N THR A 155 -6.95 -9.40 0.62
CA THR A 155 -7.42 -8.02 0.51
C THR A 155 -8.34 -7.68 1.69
N HIS A 156 -8.71 -6.42 1.84
CA HIS A 156 -9.52 -5.90 2.96
C HIS A 156 -10.82 -6.70 3.24
N VAL A 157 -11.50 -7.15 2.21
CA VAL A 157 -12.79 -7.85 2.30
C VAL A 157 -12.71 -9.33 1.92
N ALA A 158 -11.52 -9.92 1.91
CA ALA A 158 -11.36 -11.32 1.54
C ALA A 158 -12.01 -12.26 2.57
N PRO A 159 -12.76 -13.31 2.15
CA PRO A 159 -13.39 -14.25 3.08
C PRO A 159 -12.39 -14.91 4.05
N GLY A 160 -11.15 -15.15 3.63
CA GLY A 160 -10.09 -15.72 4.47
C GLY A 160 -9.77 -14.88 5.71
N VAL A 161 -9.91 -13.56 5.63
CA VAL A 161 -9.75 -12.67 6.80
C VAL A 161 -10.78 -13.00 7.88
N LEU A 162 -12.05 -13.16 7.49
CA LEU A 162 -13.13 -13.47 8.43
C LEU A 162 -12.97 -14.86 9.06
N SER A 163 -12.54 -15.84 8.26
CA SER A 163 -12.27 -17.18 8.76
C SER A 163 -11.12 -17.20 9.77
N GLU A 164 -10.04 -16.48 9.49
CA GLU A 164 -8.91 -16.36 10.43
C GLU A 164 -9.32 -15.55 11.68
N ALA A 165 -10.06 -14.46 11.52
CA ALA A 165 -10.60 -13.71 12.67
C ALA A 165 -11.45 -14.58 13.60
N ALA A 166 -12.29 -15.44 13.04
CA ALA A 166 -13.08 -16.40 13.81
C ALA A 166 -12.18 -17.42 14.54
N ALA A 167 -11.17 -17.97 13.86
CA ALA A 167 -10.21 -18.89 14.44
C ALA A 167 -9.42 -18.25 15.59
N GLN A 168 -8.95 -17.00 15.44
CA GLN A 168 -8.28 -16.24 16.48
C GLN A 168 -9.24 -15.91 17.65
N THR A 169 -10.50 -15.60 17.38
CA THR A 169 -11.50 -15.37 18.43
C THR A 169 -11.73 -16.61 19.26
N LEU A 170 -11.87 -17.77 18.63
CA LEU A 170 -12.10 -19.04 19.34
C LEU A 170 -10.84 -19.56 20.03
N GLY A 171 -9.68 -19.54 19.35
CA GLY A 171 -8.45 -20.09 19.90
C GLY A 171 -7.75 -19.16 20.90
N PHE A 172 -7.60 -17.89 20.56
CA PHE A 172 -6.88 -16.91 21.38
C PHE A 172 -7.83 -16.16 22.33
N GLY A 173 -8.89 -15.57 21.79
CA GLY A 173 -9.79 -14.73 22.56
C GLY A 173 -10.54 -15.51 23.65
N LEU A 174 -11.07 -16.68 23.32
CA LEU A 174 -11.83 -17.50 24.26
C LEU A 174 -10.94 -18.14 25.35
N ALA A 175 -9.69 -18.51 25.03
CA ALA A 175 -8.73 -19.00 26.02
C ALA A 175 -8.47 -17.93 27.08
N HIS A 176 -8.14 -16.69 26.68
CA HIS A 176 -7.95 -15.58 27.63
C HIS A 176 -9.22 -15.24 28.41
N ALA A 177 -10.41 -15.32 27.79
CA ALA A 177 -11.67 -15.10 28.47
C ALA A 177 -11.96 -16.14 29.55
N ARG A 178 -11.44 -17.36 29.42
CA ARG A 178 -11.56 -18.46 30.40
C ARG A 178 -10.39 -18.52 31.40
N GLY A 179 -9.38 -17.68 31.24
CA GLY A 179 -8.15 -17.77 32.03
C GLY A 179 -7.25 -18.98 31.64
N GLU A 180 -7.46 -19.50 30.44
CA GLU A 180 -6.70 -20.61 29.87
C GLU A 180 -5.52 -20.10 29.02
N GLN A 181 -4.52 -20.95 28.77
CA GLN A 181 -3.44 -20.62 27.84
C GLN A 181 -3.91 -20.84 26.40
N PRO A 182 -3.71 -19.86 25.52
CA PRO A 182 -4.03 -20.03 24.10
C PRO A 182 -3.06 -21.02 23.43
N PRO A 183 -3.42 -21.60 22.28
CA PRO A 183 -2.54 -22.50 21.51
C PRO A 183 -1.15 -21.91 21.32
N VAL A 184 -0.12 -22.71 21.60
CA VAL A 184 1.28 -22.30 21.48
C VAL A 184 1.63 -22.14 20.01
N ARG A 185 2.16 -20.98 19.63
CA ARG A 185 2.78 -20.70 18.33
C ARG A 185 3.72 -19.52 18.44
N GLU A 186 4.57 -19.31 17.45
CA GLU A 186 5.35 -18.10 17.32
C GLU A 186 4.44 -16.84 17.23
N PRO A 187 4.91 -15.69 17.71
CA PRO A 187 4.10 -14.47 17.73
C PRO A 187 3.59 -14.01 16.36
N VAL A 188 4.34 -14.26 15.31
CA VAL A 188 4.01 -13.82 13.97
C VAL A 188 3.80 -14.98 13.02
N ARG A 189 2.67 -15.00 12.34
CA ARG A 189 2.33 -15.97 11.29
C ARG A 189 2.14 -15.26 9.97
N LEU A 190 2.95 -15.60 8.97
CA LEU A 190 2.97 -14.99 7.65
C LEU A 190 2.65 -16.00 6.57
N TYR A 191 1.83 -15.60 5.60
CA TYR A 191 1.70 -16.37 4.37
C TYR A 191 2.76 -15.90 3.38
N VAL A 192 3.69 -16.76 3.02
CA VAL A 192 4.74 -16.48 2.04
C VAL A 192 4.19 -16.75 0.64
N MET A 193 3.90 -15.68 -0.07
CA MET A 193 3.42 -15.75 -1.46
C MET A 193 4.52 -16.31 -2.37
N GLY A 194 4.14 -16.97 -3.46
CA GLY A 194 5.10 -17.65 -4.33
C GLY A 194 5.49 -19.05 -3.80
N GLU A 195 5.77 -19.20 -2.51
CA GLU A 195 5.81 -20.49 -1.82
C GLU A 195 4.41 -21.06 -1.60
N GLU A 196 3.42 -20.16 -1.43
CA GLU A 196 2.02 -20.45 -1.14
C GLU A 196 1.86 -21.26 0.18
N ALA A 197 2.65 -20.89 1.21
CA ALA A 197 2.70 -21.58 2.51
C ALA A 197 2.69 -20.61 3.69
N TRP A 198 2.14 -21.08 4.81
CA TRP A 198 2.23 -20.39 6.08
C TRP A 198 3.56 -20.64 6.76
N ARG A 199 4.08 -19.59 7.43
CA ARG A 199 5.30 -19.67 8.21
C ARG A 199 5.12 -18.92 9.53
N ASP A 200 5.49 -19.55 10.62
CA ASP A 200 5.55 -18.94 11.94
C ASP A 200 6.97 -18.42 12.18
N VAL A 201 7.08 -17.17 12.65
CA VAL A 201 8.36 -16.46 12.89
C VAL A 201 8.29 -15.67 14.20
N GLU A 202 9.45 -15.44 14.83
CA GLU A 202 9.56 -14.84 16.16
C GLU A 202 9.18 -13.35 16.20
N SER A 203 9.33 -12.62 15.09
CA SER A 203 9.11 -11.17 15.04
C SER A 203 8.71 -10.68 13.65
N TRP A 204 8.25 -9.43 13.60
CA TRP A 204 8.13 -8.65 12.37
C TRP A 204 8.97 -7.36 12.45
N PRO A 205 9.83 -7.03 11.48
CA PRO A 205 10.26 -7.98 10.45
C PRO A 205 11.02 -9.17 11.05
N PRO A 206 11.03 -10.35 10.40
CA PRO A 206 11.79 -11.49 10.89
C PRO A 206 13.31 -11.26 10.74
N PRO A 207 14.15 -11.80 11.62
CA PRO A 207 15.58 -11.78 11.45
C PRO A 207 16.04 -12.60 10.25
N GLY A 208 17.28 -12.37 9.80
CA GLY A 208 17.87 -13.12 8.69
C GLY A 208 17.54 -12.58 7.29
N TYR A 209 16.98 -11.38 7.19
CA TYR A 209 16.72 -10.68 5.94
C TYR A 209 17.49 -9.37 5.91
N ASP A 210 18.36 -9.22 4.92
CA ASP A 210 19.18 -8.04 4.75
C ASP A 210 18.73 -7.20 3.55
N PRO A 211 18.82 -5.87 3.62
CA PRO A 211 18.54 -5.01 2.49
C PRO A 211 19.55 -5.27 1.36
N ARG A 212 19.06 -5.61 0.19
CA ARG A 212 19.84 -5.74 -1.05
C ARG A 212 19.33 -4.77 -2.09
N LEU A 213 20.25 -4.03 -2.71
CA LEU A 213 19.97 -3.13 -3.79
C LEU A 213 19.93 -3.90 -5.10
N PHE A 214 18.92 -3.55 -5.93
CA PHE A 214 18.84 -3.94 -7.33
C PHE A 214 18.73 -2.66 -8.15
N HIS A 215 19.80 -2.33 -8.85
CA HIS A 215 19.91 -1.08 -9.61
C HIS A 215 19.15 -1.17 -10.93
N LEU A 216 18.43 -0.09 -11.26
CA LEU A 216 17.88 0.12 -12.59
C LEU A 216 19.03 0.31 -13.57
N ARG A 217 18.90 -0.24 -14.77
CA ARG A 217 19.96 -0.23 -15.79
C ARG A 217 19.37 0.11 -17.16
N PRO A 218 20.20 0.63 -18.09
CA PRO A 218 19.77 0.92 -19.45
C PRO A 218 19.15 -0.29 -20.13
N GLY A 219 18.21 -0.05 -21.06
CA GLY A 219 17.48 -1.09 -21.76
C GLY A 219 16.47 -1.85 -20.91
N GLY A 220 16.03 -1.30 -19.78
CA GLY A 220 15.05 -1.93 -18.89
C GLY A 220 15.60 -3.12 -18.10
N ALA A 221 16.92 -3.19 -17.90
CA ALA A 221 17.55 -4.23 -17.08
C ALA A 221 17.53 -3.87 -15.60
N LEU A 222 17.58 -4.88 -14.73
CA LEU A 222 17.69 -4.77 -13.27
C LEU A 222 18.81 -5.69 -12.78
N SER A 223 19.75 -5.18 -11.98
CA SER A 223 20.91 -5.96 -11.52
C SER A 223 21.34 -5.52 -10.11
N PRO A 224 21.89 -6.44 -9.29
CA PRO A 224 22.55 -6.06 -8.05
C PRO A 224 23.88 -5.32 -8.27
N ASP A 225 24.45 -5.37 -9.46
CA ASP A 225 25.70 -4.68 -9.77
C ASP A 225 25.50 -3.16 -9.87
N GLU A 226 26.52 -2.40 -9.55
CA GLU A 226 26.55 -0.95 -9.66
C GLU A 226 26.32 -0.49 -11.12
N PRO A 227 25.55 0.60 -11.37
CA PRO A 227 25.29 1.07 -12.72
C PRO A 227 26.55 1.67 -13.36
N GLY A 228 26.68 1.50 -14.68
CA GLY A 228 27.65 2.23 -15.52
C GLY A 228 27.04 3.52 -16.07
N GLU A 229 27.85 4.28 -16.79
CA GLU A 229 27.43 5.50 -17.49
C GLU A 229 26.29 5.21 -18.48
N SER A 230 25.21 5.98 -18.38
CA SER A 230 24.06 5.85 -19.26
C SER A 230 23.22 7.13 -19.31
N ALA A 231 22.48 7.32 -20.39
CA ALA A 231 21.44 8.34 -20.45
C ALA A 231 20.22 7.92 -19.63
N PRO A 232 19.44 8.86 -19.07
CA PRO A 232 18.20 8.54 -18.37
C PRO A 232 17.15 7.95 -19.31
N ASP A 233 16.30 7.08 -18.80
CA ASP A 233 15.08 6.66 -19.47
C ASP A 233 14.01 7.74 -19.33
N GLY A 234 13.21 7.94 -20.39
CA GLY A 234 12.18 8.97 -20.41
C GLY A 234 10.79 8.42 -20.69
N TYR A 235 9.78 9.08 -20.14
CA TYR A 235 8.38 8.85 -20.49
C TYR A 235 7.57 10.14 -20.33
N ARG A 236 6.41 10.19 -20.98
CA ARG A 236 5.46 11.30 -20.84
C ARG A 236 4.28 10.87 -19.99
N TYR A 237 4.02 11.60 -18.92
CA TYR A 237 2.82 11.45 -18.10
C TYR A 237 1.78 12.50 -18.47
N ASP A 238 0.56 12.04 -18.75
CA ASP A 238 -0.59 12.93 -18.98
C ASP A 238 -1.67 12.67 -17.90
N PRO A 239 -1.92 13.62 -16.98
CA PRO A 239 -2.97 13.45 -15.98
C PRO A 239 -4.40 13.44 -16.56
N ALA A 240 -4.59 13.75 -17.85
CA ALA A 240 -5.88 13.55 -18.54
C ALA A 240 -6.13 12.08 -18.94
N ASP A 241 -5.05 11.31 -19.18
CA ASP A 241 -5.05 9.84 -19.35
C ASP A 241 -4.13 9.17 -18.30
N PRO A 242 -4.47 9.25 -16.99
CA PRO A 242 -3.59 8.84 -15.92
C PRO A 242 -3.27 7.35 -15.97
N THR A 243 -2.04 6.98 -15.59
CA THR A 243 -1.64 5.58 -15.42
C THR A 243 -2.62 4.85 -14.50
N PRO A 244 -3.29 3.77 -14.96
CA PRO A 244 -4.33 3.13 -14.17
C PRO A 244 -3.76 2.25 -13.04
N ALA A 245 -4.46 2.20 -11.92
CA ALA A 245 -4.17 1.23 -10.87
C ALA A 245 -4.64 -0.17 -11.26
N VAL A 246 -3.73 -1.15 -11.26
CA VAL A 246 -4.00 -2.57 -11.57
C VAL A 246 -3.57 -3.42 -10.38
N GLY A 247 -4.52 -4.11 -9.74
CA GLY A 247 -4.18 -4.92 -8.55
C GLY A 247 -3.65 -4.09 -7.38
N GLY A 248 -2.90 -4.75 -6.50
CA GLY A 248 -2.33 -4.13 -5.30
C GLY A 248 -3.39 -3.85 -4.24
N VAL A 249 -3.10 -2.87 -3.41
CA VAL A 249 -4.00 -2.43 -2.34
C VAL A 249 -5.08 -1.53 -2.94
N ARG A 250 -6.33 -1.94 -2.87
CA ARG A 250 -7.49 -1.24 -3.44
C ARG A 250 -8.71 -1.38 -2.55
N PHE A 251 -9.54 -0.34 -2.50
CA PHE A 251 -10.84 -0.39 -1.80
C PHE A 251 -11.82 -1.34 -2.51
N ALA A 252 -11.87 -1.32 -3.83
CA ALA A 252 -12.70 -2.23 -4.62
C ALA A 252 -12.10 -3.65 -4.63
N GLY A 253 -12.64 -4.56 -3.82
CA GLY A 253 -12.07 -5.88 -3.56
C GLY A 253 -11.81 -6.76 -4.79
N ASN A 254 -12.64 -6.68 -5.83
CA ASN A 254 -12.44 -7.40 -7.09
C ASN A 254 -11.28 -6.84 -7.94
N ALA A 255 -10.91 -5.58 -7.73
CA ALA A 255 -9.79 -4.92 -8.41
C ALA A 255 -8.48 -5.04 -7.61
N ALA A 256 -8.55 -5.40 -6.32
CA ALA A 256 -7.40 -5.55 -5.42
C ALA A 256 -6.66 -6.89 -5.60
N GLY A 257 -5.52 -7.01 -4.92
CA GLY A 257 -4.72 -8.22 -4.85
C GLY A 257 -3.80 -8.42 -6.05
N ARG A 258 -3.40 -9.68 -6.28
CA ARG A 258 -2.50 -10.05 -7.38
C ARG A 258 -3.24 -10.01 -8.72
N LYS A 259 -2.71 -9.29 -9.70
CA LYS A 259 -3.25 -9.15 -11.06
C LYS A 259 -2.13 -9.27 -12.09
N ASP A 260 -2.50 -9.65 -13.31
CA ASP A 260 -1.61 -9.59 -14.45
C ASP A 260 -1.40 -8.13 -14.87
N ASN A 261 -0.14 -7.73 -14.98
CA ASN A 261 0.28 -6.36 -15.28
C ASN A 261 0.66 -6.15 -16.76
N ALA A 262 0.59 -7.15 -17.62
CA ALA A 262 1.08 -7.06 -18.99
C ALA A 262 0.48 -5.87 -19.79
N ARG A 263 -0.81 -5.59 -19.61
CA ARG A 263 -1.44 -4.44 -20.26
C ARG A 263 -0.98 -3.09 -19.71
N LEU A 264 -0.71 -3.03 -18.41
CA LEU A 264 -0.18 -1.82 -17.78
C LEU A 264 1.25 -1.57 -18.25
N GLU A 265 2.07 -2.60 -18.29
CA GLU A 265 3.48 -2.56 -18.70
C GLU A 265 3.67 -2.22 -20.19
N ALA A 266 2.65 -2.44 -21.01
CA ALA A 266 2.64 -2.04 -22.43
C ALA A 266 2.34 -0.55 -22.67
N ARG A 267 2.00 0.22 -21.63
CA ARG A 267 1.76 1.66 -21.75
C ARG A 267 3.07 2.43 -21.88
N PRO A 268 3.13 3.48 -22.72
CA PRO A 268 4.32 4.29 -22.91
C PRO A 268 4.71 5.14 -21.70
N ASP A 269 3.80 5.30 -20.72
CA ASP A 269 4.01 6.01 -19.46
C ASP A 269 4.43 5.11 -18.29
N VAL A 270 4.82 3.84 -18.57
CA VAL A 270 5.29 2.88 -17.59
C VAL A 270 6.65 2.32 -18.02
N LEU A 271 7.70 2.64 -17.29
CA LEU A 271 9.01 2.02 -17.46
C LEU A 271 9.05 0.70 -16.69
N THR A 272 9.72 -0.31 -17.27
CA THR A 272 9.91 -1.61 -16.64
C THR A 272 11.39 -1.99 -16.62
N TYR A 273 11.88 -2.43 -15.46
CA TYR A 273 13.24 -2.92 -15.27
C TYR A 273 13.18 -4.35 -14.75
N THR A 274 13.83 -5.26 -15.47
CA THR A 274 13.68 -6.71 -15.25
C THR A 274 15.04 -7.38 -15.08
N ALA A 275 15.18 -8.12 -13.99
CA ALA A 275 16.35 -8.94 -13.74
C ALA A 275 16.41 -10.18 -14.69
N PRO A 276 17.57 -10.77 -14.90
CA PRO A 276 17.70 -12.09 -15.52
C PRO A 276 16.85 -13.14 -14.80
N ALA A 277 16.59 -14.28 -15.45
CA ALA A 277 15.94 -15.40 -14.79
C ALA A 277 16.80 -15.86 -13.60
N LEU A 278 16.16 -16.05 -12.46
CA LEU A 278 16.81 -16.44 -11.22
C LEU A 278 17.34 -17.88 -11.30
N ASP A 279 18.59 -18.08 -10.89
CA ASP A 279 19.22 -19.42 -10.84
C ASP A 279 18.80 -20.24 -9.62
N ALA A 280 18.32 -19.57 -8.58
CA ALA A 280 17.79 -20.14 -7.34
C ALA A 280 16.59 -19.32 -6.84
N ASP A 281 15.86 -19.87 -5.87
CA ASP A 281 14.79 -19.14 -5.19
C ASP A 281 15.35 -17.94 -4.44
N VAL A 282 14.66 -16.80 -4.53
CA VAL A 282 14.97 -15.57 -3.78
C VAL A 282 13.79 -15.22 -2.91
N GLU A 283 14.00 -15.23 -1.59
CA GLU A 283 12.95 -14.92 -0.63
C GLU A 283 13.10 -13.50 -0.09
N VAL A 284 12.00 -12.75 -0.13
CA VAL A 284 11.90 -11.35 0.30
C VAL A 284 10.80 -11.25 1.35
N ILE A 285 11.16 -10.93 2.60
CA ILE A 285 10.20 -10.72 3.69
C ILE A 285 10.57 -9.46 4.47
N GLY A 286 9.73 -8.45 4.42
CA GLY A 286 9.94 -7.21 5.14
C GLY A 286 9.42 -5.96 4.44
N GLU A 287 9.96 -4.83 4.84
CA GLU A 287 9.66 -3.52 4.25
C GLU A 287 10.47 -3.35 2.94
N VAL A 288 9.78 -2.96 1.88
CA VAL A 288 10.38 -2.71 0.55
C VAL A 288 10.46 -1.21 0.32
N SER A 289 11.53 -0.73 -0.28
CA SER A 289 11.69 0.68 -0.66
C SER A 289 12.40 0.82 -2.00
N ALA A 290 12.34 2.01 -2.56
CA ALA A 290 13.09 2.37 -3.77
C ALA A 290 13.66 3.79 -3.65
N GLU A 291 14.83 3.98 -4.20
CA GLU A 291 15.47 5.27 -4.40
C GLU A 291 15.53 5.52 -5.90
N ILE A 292 14.71 6.46 -6.37
CA ILE A 292 14.58 6.77 -7.80
C ILE A 292 15.10 8.18 -8.05
N TRP A 293 16.23 8.30 -8.72
CA TRP A 293 16.74 9.56 -9.21
C TRP A 293 15.90 10.01 -10.39
N PHE A 294 15.24 11.15 -10.23
CA PHE A 294 14.13 11.57 -11.04
C PHE A 294 14.19 13.06 -11.37
N ARG A 295 13.72 13.43 -12.56
CA ARG A 295 13.46 14.80 -12.97
C ARG A 295 12.19 14.85 -13.83
N SER A 296 11.43 15.92 -13.68
CA SER A 296 10.26 16.22 -14.50
C SER A 296 10.46 17.52 -15.28
N SER A 297 9.73 17.72 -16.36
CA SER A 297 9.66 19.02 -17.05
C SER A 297 8.79 20.05 -16.30
N LEU A 298 8.15 19.64 -15.18
CA LEU A 298 7.34 20.49 -14.32
C LEU A 298 7.78 20.32 -12.85
N PRO A 299 7.62 21.35 -12.00
CA PRO A 299 8.06 21.29 -10.60
C PRO A 299 7.21 20.38 -9.71
N TYR A 300 6.06 19.92 -10.17
CA TYR A 300 5.17 19.04 -9.41
C TYR A 300 4.96 17.74 -10.17
N ALA A 301 5.39 16.62 -9.58
CA ALA A 301 5.29 15.30 -10.18
C ALA A 301 5.09 14.23 -9.11
N ASP A 302 4.56 13.06 -9.52
CA ASP A 302 4.50 11.89 -8.67
C ASP A 302 5.46 10.81 -9.20
N VAL A 303 6.06 10.05 -8.29
CA VAL A 303 6.85 8.86 -8.61
C VAL A 303 6.17 7.65 -7.97
N PHE A 304 5.69 6.74 -8.79
CA PHE A 304 5.10 5.46 -8.39
C PHE A 304 6.07 4.34 -8.73
N VAL A 305 6.28 3.43 -7.77
CA VAL A 305 7.13 2.24 -7.94
C VAL A 305 6.33 1.00 -7.57
N ARG A 306 6.46 -0.05 -8.37
CA ARG A 306 5.83 -1.36 -8.13
C ARG A 306 6.83 -2.49 -8.32
N LEU A 307 6.81 -3.44 -7.38
CA LEU A 307 7.53 -4.70 -7.47
C LEU A 307 6.60 -5.77 -8.04
N CYS A 308 7.10 -6.52 -9.03
CA CYS A 308 6.39 -7.63 -9.68
C CYS A 308 7.24 -8.89 -9.73
N ASP A 309 6.57 -10.04 -9.75
CA ASP A 309 7.13 -11.35 -10.07
C ASP A 309 6.73 -11.72 -11.51
N VAL A 310 7.72 -12.00 -12.36
CA VAL A 310 7.50 -12.44 -13.74
C VAL A 310 7.80 -13.93 -13.83
N ASP A 311 6.78 -14.73 -14.12
CA ASP A 311 6.93 -16.17 -14.27
C ASP A 311 7.67 -16.57 -15.57
N PRO A 312 8.11 -17.83 -15.73
CA PRO A 312 8.80 -18.28 -16.96
C PRO A 312 7.98 -18.16 -18.24
N LYS A 313 6.65 -17.98 -18.13
CA LYS A 313 5.75 -17.75 -19.27
C LYS A 313 5.61 -16.28 -19.63
N GLY A 314 6.26 -15.38 -18.86
CA GLY A 314 6.23 -13.93 -19.07
C GLY A 314 5.05 -13.23 -18.40
N ARG A 315 4.25 -13.92 -17.58
CA ARG A 315 3.17 -13.28 -16.82
C ARG A 315 3.76 -12.48 -15.67
N SER A 316 3.51 -11.17 -15.66
CA SER A 316 3.95 -10.24 -14.61
C SER A 316 2.84 -10.04 -13.58
N THR A 317 3.11 -10.37 -12.33
CA THR A 317 2.15 -10.28 -11.22
C THR A 317 2.66 -9.31 -10.15
N ASN A 318 1.85 -8.31 -9.79
CA ASN A 318 2.20 -7.33 -8.77
C ASN A 318 2.30 -7.95 -7.37
N LEU A 319 3.28 -7.48 -6.60
CA LEU A 319 3.49 -7.88 -5.19
C LEU A 319 3.18 -6.71 -4.25
N CYS A 320 3.89 -5.62 -4.35
CA CYS A 320 3.69 -4.42 -3.57
C CYS A 320 4.06 -3.18 -4.37
N ASP A 321 3.61 -2.02 -3.91
CA ASP A 321 3.83 -0.75 -4.58
C ASP A 321 3.76 0.42 -3.60
N GLY A 322 4.18 1.60 -4.06
CA GLY A 322 4.14 2.85 -3.32
C GLY A 322 4.25 4.06 -4.25
N LEU A 323 3.90 5.23 -3.73
CA LEU A 323 3.95 6.49 -4.44
C LEU A 323 4.48 7.58 -3.51
N ILE A 324 5.22 8.52 -4.08
CA ILE A 324 5.58 9.80 -3.46
C ILE A 324 5.28 10.95 -4.41
N SER A 325 4.76 12.05 -3.87
CA SER A 325 4.60 13.32 -4.60
C SER A 325 5.79 14.23 -4.32
N LEU A 326 6.31 14.85 -5.37
CA LEU A 326 7.47 15.73 -5.33
C LEU A 326 7.08 17.17 -5.61
N THR A 327 7.77 18.07 -4.93
CA THR A 327 7.84 19.50 -5.26
C THR A 327 9.28 19.84 -5.65
N GLY A 328 9.49 20.75 -6.62
CA GLY A 328 10.81 21.01 -7.18
C GLY A 328 11.31 19.86 -8.07
N ALA A 329 10.40 19.10 -8.66
CA ALA A 329 10.73 17.93 -9.50
C ALA A 329 11.38 18.30 -10.84
N ASP A 330 11.43 19.58 -11.21
CA ASP A 330 12.17 20.12 -12.37
C ASP A 330 13.69 20.14 -12.16
N GLU A 331 14.13 19.91 -10.93
CA GLU A 331 15.53 19.61 -10.60
C GLU A 331 15.72 18.10 -10.33
N THR A 332 16.90 17.58 -10.70
CA THR A 332 17.21 16.17 -10.45
C THR A 332 17.34 15.90 -8.96
N SER A 333 16.54 14.99 -8.44
CA SER A 333 16.54 14.62 -7.02
C SER A 333 16.24 13.14 -6.81
N CYS A 334 16.58 12.62 -5.63
CA CYS A 334 16.30 11.23 -5.27
C CYS A 334 14.94 11.11 -4.58
N ALA A 335 13.97 10.53 -5.28
CA ALA A 335 12.65 10.18 -4.74
C ALA A 335 12.77 8.89 -3.91
N LYS A 336 12.59 8.99 -2.58
CA LYS A 336 12.60 7.84 -1.66
C LYS A 336 11.19 7.29 -1.50
N VAL A 337 10.86 6.26 -2.25
CA VAL A 337 9.52 5.66 -2.28
C VAL A 337 9.47 4.49 -1.30
N ARG A 338 8.55 4.55 -0.32
CA ARG A 338 8.22 3.40 0.53
C ARG A 338 7.12 2.60 -0.15
N LEU A 339 7.40 1.32 -0.41
CA LEU A 339 6.42 0.38 -0.92
C LEU A 339 5.71 -0.32 0.26
N TRP A 340 4.58 -0.99 -0.03
CA TRP A 340 3.93 -1.87 0.94
C TRP A 340 4.89 -2.99 1.36
N PRO A 341 4.86 -3.41 2.63
CA PRO A 341 5.59 -4.59 3.08
C PRO A 341 5.09 -5.85 2.37
N THR A 342 5.96 -6.86 2.25
CA THR A 342 5.59 -8.11 1.58
C THR A 342 6.28 -9.32 2.20
N ALA A 343 5.74 -10.52 1.94
CA ALA A 343 6.43 -11.79 2.10
C ALA A 343 6.22 -12.60 0.82
N HIS A 344 7.28 -12.77 0.05
CA HIS A 344 7.23 -13.46 -1.24
C HIS A 344 8.51 -14.23 -1.51
N ARG A 345 8.37 -15.40 -2.11
CA ARG A 345 9.48 -16.18 -2.67
C ARG A 345 9.39 -16.17 -4.19
N PHE A 346 10.33 -15.47 -4.82
CA PHE A 346 10.58 -15.59 -6.25
C PHE A 346 11.20 -16.95 -6.52
N LYS A 347 10.58 -17.75 -7.35
CA LYS A 347 11.05 -19.10 -7.67
C LYS A 347 12.18 -19.06 -8.70
N ARG A 348 13.03 -20.06 -8.69
CA ARG A 348 14.00 -20.32 -9.76
C ARG A 348 13.32 -20.23 -11.12
N GLY A 349 13.95 -19.56 -12.07
CA GLY A 349 13.44 -19.29 -13.42
C GLY A 349 12.48 -18.10 -13.53
N HIS A 350 11.97 -17.57 -12.41
CA HIS A 350 11.22 -16.31 -12.38
C HIS A 350 12.17 -15.11 -12.50
N ARG A 351 11.61 -13.91 -12.67
CA ARG A 351 12.36 -12.66 -12.76
C ARG A 351 11.79 -11.63 -11.82
N ILE A 352 12.64 -10.90 -11.15
CA ILE A 352 12.26 -9.70 -10.39
C ILE A 352 12.04 -8.58 -11.40
N ARG A 353 10.92 -7.87 -11.30
CA ARG A 353 10.62 -6.71 -12.14
C ARG A 353 10.18 -5.52 -11.29
N VAL A 354 10.66 -4.34 -11.66
CA VAL A 354 10.26 -3.06 -11.10
C VAL A 354 9.57 -2.26 -12.19
N GLN A 355 8.42 -1.67 -11.87
CA GLN A 355 7.74 -0.68 -12.71
C GLN A 355 7.96 0.71 -12.09
N VAL A 356 8.21 1.72 -12.92
CA VAL A 356 8.25 3.14 -12.54
C VAL A 356 7.30 3.91 -13.43
N SER A 357 6.43 4.73 -12.83
CA SER A 357 5.48 5.60 -13.51
C SER A 357 5.14 6.82 -12.64
N SER A 358 4.25 7.70 -13.11
CA SER A 358 3.84 8.89 -12.35
C SER A 358 2.42 8.79 -11.80
N GLY A 359 1.90 7.58 -11.58
CA GLY A 359 0.59 7.43 -10.98
C GLY A 359 0.07 5.99 -10.92
N ALA A 360 -1.01 5.81 -10.18
CA ALA A 360 -1.84 4.60 -10.13
C ALA A 360 -3.28 5.02 -9.81
N PHE A 361 -3.94 5.63 -10.80
CA PHE A 361 -5.28 6.18 -10.65
C PHE A 361 -6.36 5.08 -10.77
N PRO A 362 -7.42 5.10 -9.97
CA PRO A 362 -7.79 6.10 -8.98
C PRO A 362 -7.30 5.81 -7.55
N ARG A 363 -6.43 4.81 -7.33
CA ARG A 363 -5.91 4.56 -5.98
C ARG A 363 -5.31 5.85 -5.41
N TYR A 364 -4.38 6.44 -6.12
CA TYR A 364 -3.85 7.78 -5.81
C TYR A 364 -4.54 8.83 -6.67
N ALA A 365 -4.75 10.02 -6.12
CA ALA A 365 -5.23 11.16 -6.87
C ALA A 365 -4.22 11.55 -7.94
N ARG A 366 -4.70 12.06 -9.08
CA ARG A 366 -3.84 12.61 -10.12
C ARG A 366 -3.07 13.82 -9.60
N ASN A 367 -1.79 13.89 -9.89
CA ASN A 367 -1.06 15.15 -9.76
C ASN A 367 -1.41 16.03 -10.97
N PRO A 368 -1.97 17.24 -10.79
CA PRO A 368 -2.33 18.09 -11.90
C PRO A 368 -1.12 18.69 -12.65
N GLY A 369 0.09 18.62 -12.08
CA GLY A 369 1.33 19.19 -12.63
C GLY A 369 1.41 20.72 -12.52
N THR A 370 0.42 21.38 -11.91
CA THR A 370 0.32 22.84 -11.85
C THR A 370 0.70 23.42 -10.48
N GLY A 371 0.77 22.59 -9.44
CA GLY A 371 0.93 23.05 -8.06
C GLY A 371 -0.36 23.58 -7.41
N GLU A 372 -1.48 23.59 -8.16
CA GLU A 372 -2.78 23.91 -7.57
C GLU A 372 -3.18 22.84 -6.53
N PRO A 373 -3.87 23.22 -5.44
CA PRO A 373 -4.37 22.24 -4.49
C PRO A 373 -5.25 21.19 -5.21
N ARG A 374 -4.99 19.90 -4.96
CA ARG A 374 -5.69 18.77 -5.64
C ARG A 374 -7.22 18.86 -5.59
N ALA A 375 -7.75 19.38 -4.47
CA ALA A 375 -9.20 19.53 -4.30
C ALA A 375 -9.85 20.50 -5.28
N THR A 376 -9.14 21.57 -5.65
CA THR A 376 -9.68 22.72 -6.41
C THR A 376 -9.06 22.88 -7.78
N ALA A 377 -8.02 22.12 -8.11
CA ALA A 377 -7.36 22.17 -9.41
C ALA A 377 -8.36 21.94 -10.56
N THR A 378 -8.27 22.79 -11.57
CA THR A 378 -9.10 22.72 -12.78
C THR A 378 -8.28 22.48 -14.04
N THR A 379 -6.97 22.70 -13.96
CA THR A 379 -6.03 22.56 -15.07
C THR A 379 -5.19 21.30 -14.88
N LEU A 380 -5.00 20.56 -15.96
CA LEU A 380 -4.09 19.39 -16.03
C LEU A 380 -2.96 19.72 -17.00
N ARG A 381 -1.72 19.43 -16.61
CA ARG A 381 -0.54 19.63 -17.44
C ARG A 381 0.25 18.34 -17.57
N ALA A 382 0.42 17.87 -18.81
CA ALA A 382 1.30 16.78 -19.10
C ALA A 382 2.77 17.17 -18.93
N ALA A 383 3.60 16.23 -18.48
CA ALA A 383 5.02 16.45 -18.21
C ALA A 383 5.87 15.31 -18.77
N ASP A 384 7.08 15.66 -19.21
CA ASP A 384 8.09 14.70 -19.61
C ASP A 384 8.95 14.35 -18.39
N GLN A 385 9.09 13.06 -18.12
CA GLN A 385 9.74 12.50 -16.94
C GLN A 385 11.06 11.84 -17.35
N GLN A 386 12.05 11.89 -16.47
CA GLN A 386 13.33 11.23 -16.63
C GLN A 386 13.67 10.42 -15.37
N VAL A 387 14.09 9.18 -15.56
CA VAL A 387 14.61 8.28 -14.53
C VAL A 387 16.07 8.02 -14.82
N PHE A 388 16.94 8.42 -13.90
CA PHE A 388 18.38 8.28 -14.03
C PHE A 388 18.84 6.95 -13.42
N HIS A 389 19.89 6.37 -14.00
CA HIS A 389 20.49 5.11 -13.55
C HIS A 389 21.97 5.04 -13.93
N ASP A 390 22.66 6.18 -13.83
CA ASP A 390 24.12 6.30 -13.98
C ASP A 390 24.82 6.21 -12.60
N PRO A 391 26.18 6.17 -12.54
CA PRO A 391 26.92 6.04 -11.27
C PRO A 391 26.70 7.20 -10.30
N THR A 392 26.36 8.40 -10.80
CA THR A 392 26.09 9.59 -9.98
C THR A 392 24.66 9.58 -9.45
N HIS A 393 23.74 8.94 -10.18
CA HIS A 393 22.32 8.88 -9.88
C HIS A 393 21.81 7.41 -9.92
N PRO A 394 22.28 6.55 -8.99
CA PRO A 394 22.05 5.11 -9.04
C PRO A 394 20.66 4.74 -8.51
N SER A 395 19.63 4.86 -9.35
CA SER A 395 18.29 4.40 -8.97
C SER A 395 18.26 2.91 -8.68
N ALA A 396 17.60 2.53 -7.58
CA ALA A 396 17.52 1.13 -7.15
C ALA A 396 16.21 0.84 -6.39
N VAL A 397 15.78 -0.42 -6.42
CA VAL A 397 14.86 -0.99 -5.43
C VAL A 397 15.66 -1.72 -4.34
N ILE A 398 15.23 -1.58 -3.10
CA ILE A 398 15.85 -2.15 -1.92
C ILE A 398 14.93 -3.23 -1.38
N LEU A 399 15.37 -4.49 -1.46
CA LEU A 399 14.61 -5.66 -1.07
C LEU A 399 15.21 -6.31 0.18
N PRO A 400 14.40 -6.63 1.21
CA PRO A 400 14.84 -7.43 2.36
C PRO A 400 14.97 -8.90 1.94
N VAL A 401 16.15 -9.30 1.50
CA VAL A 401 16.43 -10.63 0.97
C VAL A 401 16.96 -11.55 2.08
N ARG A 402 16.49 -12.80 2.11
CA ARG A 402 16.99 -13.82 3.04
C ARG A 402 18.49 -14.04 2.83
N ARG A 403 19.25 -14.07 3.96
CA ARG A 403 20.66 -14.46 3.92
C ARG A 403 20.79 -15.88 3.41
N PRO A 404 21.83 -16.17 2.62
CA PRO A 404 22.24 -17.57 2.40
C PRO A 404 22.53 -18.23 3.75
N ASP A 405 22.12 -19.49 3.89
CA ASP A 405 22.46 -20.31 5.07
C ASP A 405 23.94 -20.61 5.11
#